data_434ed39e4f969529c334ec9f9d450e10
#
_entry.id   434ed39e4f969529c334ec9f9d450e10
#
_cell.length_a   1.000
_cell.length_b   1.000
_cell.length_c   1.000
_cell.angle_alpha   90.00
_cell.angle_beta   90.00
_cell.angle_gamma   90.00
#
_symmetry.space_group_name_H-M   'P 1'
#
loop_
_entity.id
_entity.type
_entity.pdbx_description
1 polymer ?
#
loop_
_entity_poly.entity_id
_entity_poly.type
_entity_poly.pdbx_seq_one_letter_code
_entity_poly.pdbx_strand_id
1 'polypeptide(L)'
;MRRVAVISLHTSPLLQPGSGDSGGMNVYVREIVSSLAQAGVECVTYTRADREGLPSEVLVEPNHTVVFVEAGPHHLPKEALPEIVDEFTDRVLDHLRSIGGADVVHANYWLSGVAAHRIKHELDIPFVSTFHTLARVKAEGGDPEPGWRDRAEAELVNCADAICVSCVEEEQQFRRHYGDPQGQIEIVAPGVEHALFGPGDQRGARAAIGVPHDVPMLLFVGRIQPLKGPDVAIRALHALDRPDAQLVIVGGASGSEGDGEVERVHQLVDELGLHDRVRFVPPQPHHILSSYYRAADVVVVPSRSESFGLVALEAAACGIPVVASAVGGLQSLVDHGETGYLVVDRDPRRFADAIARILDDPLLAASMSVASAERASRYTWGFAAARLRRLYSDLTSRQLVLGE
;
A
#
# COMPACT_ATOMS: atom_id res chain seq x y z
N MET A 1 -13.69 13.72 -20.27
CA MET A 1 -13.75 12.50 -19.44
C MET A 1 -14.83 12.67 -18.39
N ARG A 2 -15.78 11.74 -18.32
CA ARG A 2 -16.95 11.79 -17.42
C ARG A 2 -16.85 10.70 -16.36
N ARG A 3 -16.65 9.44 -16.75
CA ARG A 3 -16.69 8.28 -15.87
C ARG A 3 -15.43 7.41 -16.00
N VAL A 4 -14.89 6.94 -14.85
CA VAL A 4 -13.79 5.98 -14.76
C VAL A 4 -14.29 4.68 -14.12
N ALA A 5 -14.05 3.53 -14.77
CA ALA A 5 -14.24 2.21 -14.20
C ALA A 5 -12.96 1.79 -13.47
N VAL A 6 -13.02 1.65 -12.17
CA VAL A 6 -11.87 1.20 -11.34
C VAL A 6 -12.06 -0.27 -11.00
N ILE A 7 -11.09 -1.10 -11.32
CA ILE A 7 -11.16 -2.54 -11.03
C ILE A 7 -10.25 -2.86 -9.84
N SER A 8 -10.83 -3.43 -8.78
CA SER A 8 -10.13 -3.93 -7.59
C SER A 8 -10.70 -5.32 -7.25
N LEU A 9 -10.42 -6.33 -8.12
CA LEU A 9 -11.10 -7.61 -8.15
C LEU A 9 -10.96 -8.38 -6.82
N HIS A 10 -9.72 -8.59 -6.35
CA HIS A 10 -9.41 -9.58 -5.30
C HIS A 10 -9.65 -9.09 -3.87
N THR A 11 -9.82 -7.78 -3.67
CA THR A 11 -10.05 -7.20 -2.34
C THR A 11 -10.82 -5.89 -2.45
N SER A 12 -11.81 -5.71 -1.60
CA SER A 12 -12.62 -4.50 -1.58
C SER A 12 -11.87 -3.32 -0.96
N PRO A 13 -11.90 -2.10 -1.56
CA PRO A 13 -11.32 -0.91 -0.95
C PRO A 13 -12.03 -0.50 0.36
N LEU A 14 -13.20 -1.06 0.65
CA LEU A 14 -13.95 -0.78 1.87
C LEU A 14 -13.54 -1.65 3.06
N LEU A 15 -12.68 -2.66 2.85
CA LEU A 15 -12.18 -3.50 3.94
C LEU A 15 -11.17 -2.76 4.79
N GLN A 16 -11.15 -3.08 6.10
CA GLN A 16 -10.15 -2.58 7.04
C GLN A 16 -8.76 -3.10 6.67
N PRO A 17 -7.77 -2.22 6.43
CA PRO A 17 -6.40 -2.64 6.14
C PRO A 17 -5.72 -3.29 7.35
N GLY A 18 -4.72 -4.14 7.08
CA GLY A 18 -3.82 -4.69 8.10
C GLY A 18 -4.01 -6.16 8.44
N SER A 19 -4.97 -6.84 7.83
CA SER A 19 -5.20 -8.28 7.97
C SER A 19 -5.65 -8.92 6.66
N GLY A 20 -5.52 -10.24 6.55
CA GLY A 20 -5.85 -10.98 5.35
C GLY A 20 -5.11 -10.43 4.12
N ASP A 21 -5.82 -10.27 3.00
CA ASP A 21 -5.30 -9.66 1.78
C ASP A 21 -5.45 -8.12 1.75
N SER A 22 -6.10 -7.54 2.76
CA SER A 22 -6.31 -6.10 2.84
C SER A 22 -5.06 -5.37 3.37
N GLY A 23 -4.55 -4.43 2.60
CA GLY A 23 -3.31 -3.70 2.93
C GLY A 23 -3.22 -2.34 2.24
N GLY A 24 -1.99 -1.93 1.92
CA GLY A 24 -1.71 -0.62 1.30
C GLY A 24 -2.45 -0.38 0.00
N MET A 25 -2.71 -1.42 -0.80
CA MET A 25 -3.49 -1.27 -2.04
C MET A 25 -4.94 -0.83 -1.75
N ASN A 26 -5.59 -1.38 -0.71
CA ASN A 26 -6.95 -0.99 -0.34
C ASN A 26 -7.01 0.48 0.07
N VAL A 27 -6.01 0.93 0.85
CA VAL A 27 -5.84 2.36 1.20
C VAL A 27 -5.68 3.20 -0.06
N TYR A 28 -4.75 2.80 -0.95
CA TYR A 28 -4.51 3.51 -2.21
C TYR A 28 -5.78 3.65 -3.03
N VAL A 29 -6.48 2.53 -3.31
CA VAL A 29 -7.69 2.56 -4.15
C VAL A 29 -8.77 3.43 -3.52
N ARG A 30 -9.01 3.31 -2.22
CA ARG A 30 -10.02 4.10 -1.51
C ARG A 30 -9.72 5.59 -1.59
N GLU A 31 -8.51 6.00 -1.24
CA GLU A 31 -8.15 7.41 -1.13
C GLU A 31 -7.99 8.09 -2.51
N ILE A 32 -7.43 7.38 -3.50
CA ILE A 32 -7.29 7.94 -4.84
C ILE A 32 -8.64 8.10 -5.53
N VAL A 33 -9.55 7.12 -5.37
CA VAL A 33 -10.89 7.20 -5.95
C VAL A 33 -11.73 8.28 -5.25
N SER A 34 -11.63 8.40 -3.93
CA SER A 34 -12.26 9.50 -3.18
C SER A 34 -11.78 10.86 -3.69
N SER A 35 -10.48 11.04 -3.86
CA SER A 35 -9.91 12.30 -4.36
C SER A 35 -10.32 12.61 -5.81
N LEU A 36 -10.46 11.58 -6.66
CA LEU A 36 -11.00 11.74 -8.03
C LEU A 36 -12.48 12.15 -7.99
N ALA A 37 -13.28 11.51 -7.13
CA ALA A 37 -14.70 11.80 -6.98
C ALA A 37 -14.95 13.24 -6.46
N GLN A 38 -14.18 13.67 -5.47
CA GLN A 38 -14.17 15.04 -4.95
C GLN A 38 -13.76 16.06 -6.01
N ALA A 39 -12.89 15.67 -6.94
CA ALA A 39 -12.52 16.48 -8.10
C ALA A 39 -13.55 16.44 -9.25
N GLY A 40 -14.73 15.83 -9.03
CA GLY A 40 -15.86 15.81 -9.97
C GLY A 40 -15.78 14.72 -11.04
N VAL A 41 -14.94 13.69 -10.85
CA VAL A 41 -14.88 12.51 -11.72
C VAL A 41 -15.85 11.46 -11.19
N GLU A 42 -16.78 10.98 -12.02
CA GLU A 42 -17.63 9.85 -11.66
C GLU A 42 -16.79 8.55 -11.65
N CYS A 43 -16.68 7.92 -10.49
CA CYS A 43 -15.88 6.70 -10.29
C CYS A 43 -16.81 5.54 -9.91
N VAL A 44 -16.75 4.45 -10.67
CA VAL A 44 -17.40 3.19 -10.34
C VAL A 44 -16.34 2.14 -10.07
N THR A 45 -16.23 1.71 -8.82
CA THR A 45 -15.25 0.72 -8.40
C THR A 45 -15.87 -0.65 -8.34
N TYR A 46 -15.31 -1.60 -9.08
CA TYR A 46 -15.77 -2.99 -9.13
C TYR A 46 -14.87 -3.87 -8.27
N THR A 47 -15.49 -4.61 -7.36
CA THR A 47 -14.82 -5.59 -6.51
C THR A 47 -15.66 -6.85 -6.42
N ARG A 48 -15.04 -8.00 -6.23
CA ARG A 48 -15.78 -9.26 -6.08
C ARG A 48 -16.52 -9.30 -4.75
N ALA A 49 -17.75 -9.81 -4.76
CA ALA A 49 -18.47 -10.17 -3.56
C ALA A 49 -17.79 -11.39 -2.91
N ASP A 50 -17.16 -11.19 -1.76
CA ASP A 50 -16.38 -12.20 -1.03
C ASP A 50 -17.17 -12.94 0.06
N ARG A 51 -18.42 -12.49 0.32
CA ARG A 51 -19.31 -13.06 1.33
C ARG A 51 -20.77 -12.81 0.98
N GLU A 52 -21.63 -13.62 1.55
CA GLU A 52 -23.09 -13.49 1.41
C GLU A 52 -23.61 -12.22 2.08
N GLY A 53 -24.72 -11.69 1.54
CA GLY A 53 -25.44 -10.55 2.13
C GLY A 53 -24.82 -9.19 1.88
N LEU A 54 -23.79 -9.09 1.03
CA LEU A 54 -23.32 -7.79 0.55
C LEU A 54 -24.39 -7.14 -0.36
N PRO A 55 -24.58 -5.81 -0.27
CA PRO A 55 -25.42 -5.11 -1.25
C PRO A 55 -24.76 -5.21 -2.64
N SER A 56 -25.56 -5.13 -3.71
CA SER A 56 -25.01 -5.10 -5.07
C SER A 56 -24.11 -3.89 -5.32
N GLU A 57 -24.46 -2.76 -4.70
CA GLU A 57 -23.70 -1.51 -4.79
C GLU A 57 -23.81 -0.67 -3.51
N VAL A 58 -22.79 0.16 -3.27
CA VAL A 58 -22.72 1.12 -2.17
C VAL A 58 -22.30 2.47 -2.73
N LEU A 59 -23.13 3.49 -2.58
CA LEU A 59 -22.72 4.89 -2.78
C LEU A 59 -21.86 5.31 -1.58
N VAL A 60 -20.55 5.42 -1.78
CA VAL A 60 -19.58 5.77 -0.73
C VAL A 60 -19.63 7.26 -0.44
N GLU A 61 -19.66 8.06 -1.50
CA GLU A 61 -19.74 9.51 -1.49
C GLU A 61 -20.23 10.01 -2.87
N PRO A 62 -20.59 11.28 -3.03
CA PRO A 62 -20.96 11.81 -4.34
C PRO A 62 -19.88 11.48 -5.40
N ASN A 63 -20.29 10.96 -6.55
CA ASN A 63 -19.45 10.50 -7.66
C ASN A 63 -18.62 9.23 -7.37
N HIS A 64 -18.81 8.53 -6.26
CA HIS A 64 -18.11 7.29 -5.99
C HIS A 64 -19.07 6.17 -5.57
N THR A 65 -19.24 5.19 -6.42
CA THR A 65 -20.02 3.97 -6.14
C THR A 65 -19.10 2.75 -6.18
N VAL A 66 -19.24 1.85 -5.21
CA VAL A 66 -18.58 0.52 -5.19
C VAL A 66 -19.63 -0.52 -5.55
N VAL A 67 -19.35 -1.31 -6.58
CA VAL A 67 -20.20 -2.41 -7.07
C VAL A 67 -19.58 -3.74 -6.63
N PHE A 68 -20.35 -4.54 -5.90
CA PHE A 68 -19.95 -5.89 -5.50
C PHE A 68 -20.41 -6.89 -6.56
N VAL A 69 -19.46 -7.46 -7.26
CA VAL A 69 -19.70 -8.36 -8.39
C VAL A 69 -19.73 -9.81 -7.91
N GLU A 70 -20.84 -10.47 -8.07
CA GLU A 70 -20.97 -11.91 -7.81
C GLU A 70 -20.18 -12.69 -8.87
N ALA A 71 -19.11 -13.38 -8.47
CA ALA A 71 -18.32 -14.23 -9.36
C ALA A 71 -17.66 -15.34 -8.56
N GLY A 72 -17.98 -16.58 -8.91
CA GLY A 72 -17.54 -17.79 -8.20
C GLY A 72 -18.04 -17.87 -6.74
N PRO A 73 -17.62 -18.90 -6.01
CA PRO A 73 -17.95 -19.08 -4.59
C PRO A 73 -17.40 -17.94 -3.71
N HIS A 74 -18.17 -17.47 -2.72
CA HIS A 74 -17.77 -16.33 -1.87
C HIS A 74 -16.41 -16.55 -1.16
N HIS A 75 -16.20 -17.72 -0.58
CA HIS A 75 -14.99 -18.06 0.19
C HIS A 75 -13.87 -18.66 -0.69
N LEU A 76 -13.68 -18.12 -1.89
CA LEU A 76 -12.63 -18.60 -2.78
C LEU A 76 -11.26 -18.10 -2.30
N PRO A 77 -10.25 -18.99 -2.15
CA PRO A 77 -8.89 -18.55 -1.81
C PRO A 77 -8.29 -17.76 -2.96
N LYS A 78 -7.35 -16.88 -2.64
CA LYS A 78 -6.75 -15.93 -3.60
C LYS A 78 -6.12 -16.64 -4.81
N GLU A 79 -5.52 -17.80 -4.57
CA GLU A 79 -4.84 -18.62 -5.59
C GLU A 79 -5.81 -19.16 -6.65
N ALA A 80 -7.09 -19.30 -6.30
CA ALA A 80 -8.14 -19.75 -7.20
C ALA A 80 -8.90 -18.62 -7.90
N LEU A 81 -8.66 -17.37 -7.55
CA LEU A 81 -9.30 -16.20 -8.19
C LEU A 81 -9.08 -16.11 -9.70
N PRO A 82 -7.95 -16.56 -10.29
CA PRO A 82 -7.81 -16.58 -11.75
C PRO A 82 -8.93 -17.32 -12.48
N GLU A 83 -9.53 -18.34 -11.87
CA GLU A 83 -10.57 -19.17 -12.48
C GLU A 83 -11.89 -18.43 -12.70
N ILE A 84 -12.12 -17.35 -11.94
CA ILE A 84 -13.37 -16.58 -11.98
C ILE A 84 -13.26 -15.20 -12.66
N VAL A 85 -12.08 -14.85 -13.19
CA VAL A 85 -11.85 -13.53 -13.79
C VAL A 85 -12.78 -13.30 -14.99
N ASP A 86 -13.04 -14.32 -15.80
CA ASP A 86 -13.94 -14.20 -16.96
C ASP A 86 -15.38 -13.94 -16.53
N GLU A 87 -15.91 -14.71 -15.55
CA GLU A 87 -17.25 -14.47 -14.99
C GLU A 87 -17.37 -13.07 -14.38
N PHE A 88 -16.36 -12.66 -13.60
CA PHE A 88 -16.30 -11.32 -13.04
C PHE A 88 -16.36 -10.26 -14.15
N THR A 89 -15.57 -10.43 -15.21
CA THR A 89 -15.47 -9.48 -16.32
C THR A 89 -16.79 -9.38 -17.08
N ASP A 90 -17.48 -10.50 -17.36
CA ASP A 90 -18.78 -10.50 -18.02
C ASP A 90 -19.79 -9.63 -17.26
N ARG A 91 -19.88 -9.81 -15.94
CA ARG A 91 -20.81 -9.05 -15.10
C ARG A 91 -20.43 -7.56 -15.01
N VAL A 92 -19.13 -7.24 -14.98
CA VAL A 92 -18.65 -5.85 -15.05
C VAL A 92 -19.05 -5.20 -16.37
N LEU A 93 -18.86 -5.91 -17.50
CA LEU A 93 -19.25 -5.43 -18.82
C LEU A 93 -20.77 -5.18 -18.92
N ASP A 94 -21.58 -6.10 -18.42
CA ASP A 94 -23.04 -5.96 -18.41
C ASP A 94 -23.46 -4.75 -17.58
N HIS A 95 -22.88 -4.56 -16.42
CA HIS A 95 -23.15 -3.39 -15.59
C HIS A 95 -22.69 -2.09 -16.28
N LEU A 96 -21.48 -2.04 -16.82
CA LEU A 96 -20.96 -0.86 -17.55
C LEU A 96 -21.88 -0.49 -18.72
N ARG A 97 -22.34 -1.47 -19.52
CA ARG A 97 -23.29 -1.24 -20.60
C ARG A 97 -24.62 -0.67 -20.10
N SER A 98 -25.11 -1.14 -18.95
CA SER A 98 -26.37 -0.68 -18.36
C SER A 98 -26.34 0.77 -17.89
N ILE A 99 -25.18 1.26 -17.44
CA ILE A 99 -24.99 2.64 -16.95
C ILE A 99 -24.46 3.60 -18.01
N GLY A 100 -24.31 3.17 -19.27
CA GLY A 100 -23.84 3.99 -20.38
C GLY A 100 -22.33 4.04 -20.57
N GLY A 101 -21.60 3.03 -20.09
CA GLY A 101 -20.15 2.83 -20.30
C GLY A 101 -19.25 3.63 -19.37
N ALA A 102 -17.96 3.58 -19.65
CA ALA A 102 -16.91 4.37 -19.00
C ALA A 102 -15.97 4.93 -20.08
N ASP A 103 -15.27 6.01 -19.76
CA ASP A 103 -14.30 6.61 -20.68
C ASP A 103 -12.90 5.97 -20.55
N VAL A 104 -12.59 5.38 -19.39
CA VAL A 104 -11.31 4.74 -19.06
C VAL A 104 -11.57 3.58 -18.11
N VAL A 105 -10.83 2.49 -18.25
CA VAL A 105 -10.73 1.43 -17.24
C VAL A 105 -9.36 1.50 -16.55
N HIS A 106 -9.34 1.56 -15.21
CA HIS A 106 -8.13 1.58 -14.39
C HIS A 106 -8.08 0.37 -13.47
N ALA A 107 -7.16 -0.52 -13.73
CA ALA A 107 -6.96 -1.74 -12.95
C ALA A 107 -5.94 -1.56 -11.83
N ASN A 108 -6.29 -2.09 -10.68
CA ASN A 108 -5.41 -2.18 -9.52
C ASN A 108 -5.08 -3.64 -9.25
N TYR A 109 -3.81 -3.99 -9.38
CA TYR A 109 -3.29 -5.36 -9.30
C TYR A 109 -3.48 -6.17 -10.59
N TRP A 110 -2.61 -7.16 -10.83
CA TRP A 110 -2.57 -7.93 -12.08
C TRP A 110 -3.88 -8.67 -12.41
N LEU A 111 -4.60 -9.26 -11.40
CA LEU A 111 -5.90 -9.90 -11.63
C LEU A 111 -6.94 -8.93 -12.19
N SER A 112 -6.97 -7.73 -11.63
CA SER A 112 -7.81 -6.64 -12.15
C SER A 112 -7.37 -6.22 -13.55
N GLY A 113 -6.06 -6.29 -13.83
CA GLY A 113 -5.49 -6.05 -15.13
C GLY A 113 -6.02 -7.00 -16.19
N VAL A 114 -6.11 -8.30 -15.87
CA VAL A 114 -6.68 -9.30 -16.80
C VAL A 114 -8.13 -8.97 -17.17
N ALA A 115 -8.95 -8.60 -16.19
CA ALA A 115 -10.31 -8.14 -16.46
C ALA A 115 -10.34 -6.85 -17.31
N ALA A 116 -9.51 -5.87 -16.97
CA ALA A 116 -9.44 -4.58 -17.65
C ALA A 116 -8.92 -4.71 -19.10
N HIS A 117 -7.99 -5.63 -19.36
CA HIS A 117 -7.55 -5.96 -20.70
C HIS A 117 -8.73 -6.34 -21.61
N ARG A 118 -9.59 -7.23 -21.15
CA ARG A 118 -10.78 -7.63 -21.90
C ARG A 118 -11.79 -6.48 -22.01
N ILE A 119 -12.02 -5.71 -20.95
CA ILE A 119 -12.92 -4.53 -20.94
C ILE A 119 -12.45 -3.50 -21.98
N LYS A 120 -11.13 -3.21 -22.07
CA LYS A 120 -10.54 -2.34 -23.08
C LYS A 120 -10.99 -2.73 -24.49
N HIS A 121 -10.83 -4.00 -24.85
CA HIS A 121 -11.13 -4.48 -26.19
C HIS A 121 -12.64 -4.59 -26.49
N GLU A 122 -13.46 -4.91 -25.49
CA GLU A 122 -14.92 -5.04 -25.64
C GLU A 122 -15.64 -3.68 -25.75
N LEU A 123 -15.10 -2.65 -25.08
CA LEU A 123 -15.71 -1.31 -25.02
C LEU A 123 -14.93 -0.26 -25.83
N ASP A 124 -13.79 -0.62 -26.39
CA ASP A 124 -12.87 0.28 -27.09
C ASP A 124 -12.52 1.54 -26.28
N ILE A 125 -12.06 1.34 -25.04
CA ILE A 125 -11.68 2.39 -24.09
C ILE A 125 -10.23 2.22 -23.61
N PRO A 126 -9.52 3.31 -23.24
CA PRO A 126 -8.17 3.21 -22.70
C PRO A 126 -8.09 2.37 -21.42
N PHE A 127 -7.01 1.59 -21.31
CA PHE A 127 -6.67 0.77 -20.17
C PHE A 127 -5.44 1.32 -19.43
N VAL A 128 -5.61 1.66 -18.16
CA VAL A 128 -4.54 2.07 -17.23
C VAL A 128 -4.32 0.98 -16.19
N SER A 129 -3.07 0.65 -15.90
CA SER A 129 -2.72 -0.36 -14.90
C SER A 129 -1.84 0.22 -13.79
N THR A 130 -2.18 -0.07 -12.53
CA THR A 130 -1.34 0.07 -11.35
C THR A 130 -1.13 -1.32 -10.75
N PHE A 131 0.09 -1.86 -10.85
CA PHE A 131 0.34 -3.25 -10.43
C PHE A 131 0.42 -3.43 -8.93
N HIS A 132 0.85 -2.45 -8.16
CA HIS A 132 1.13 -2.45 -6.71
C HIS A 132 2.25 -3.42 -6.30
N THR A 133 2.36 -4.57 -6.94
CA THR A 133 3.44 -5.55 -6.81
C THR A 133 3.64 -6.25 -8.15
N LEU A 134 4.89 -6.56 -8.48
CA LEU A 134 5.28 -7.25 -9.71
C LEU A 134 5.84 -8.64 -9.37
N ALA A 135 5.44 -9.66 -10.13
CA ALA A 135 5.86 -11.04 -9.90
C ALA A 135 7.39 -11.20 -9.92
N ARG A 136 8.07 -10.61 -10.89
CA ARG A 136 9.53 -10.67 -11.03
C ARG A 136 10.26 -9.96 -9.90
N VAL A 137 9.74 -8.83 -9.40
CA VAL A 137 10.30 -8.10 -8.25
C VAL A 137 10.13 -8.91 -6.96
N LYS A 138 8.98 -9.56 -6.78
CA LYS A 138 8.74 -10.45 -5.65
C LYS A 138 9.69 -11.65 -5.67
N ALA A 139 9.88 -12.28 -6.83
CA ALA A 139 10.80 -13.40 -6.99
C ALA A 139 12.24 -13.01 -6.67
N GLU A 140 12.69 -11.82 -7.07
CA GLU A 140 14.01 -11.27 -6.71
C GLU A 140 14.15 -11.07 -5.19
N GLY A 141 13.06 -10.68 -4.51
CA GLY A 141 12.97 -10.57 -3.05
C GLY A 141 12.84 -11.90 -2.30
N GLY A 142 12.88 -13.05 -3.00
CA GLY A 142 12.78 -14.39 -2.41
C GLY A 142 11.33 -14.88 -2.14
N ASP A 143 10.34 -14.25 -2.77
CA ASP A 143 8.92 -14.63 -2.70
C ASP A 143 8.39 -14.89 -4.13
N PRO A 144 8.75 -16.05 -4.75
CA PRO A 144 8.41 -16.34 -6.13
C PRO A 144 6.92 -16.59 -6.31
N GLU A 145 6.38 -16.05 -7.39
CA GLU A 145 4.99 -16.22 -7.79
C GLU A 145 4.85 -17.30 -8.90
N PRO A 146 3.67 -17.89 -9.08
CA PRO A 146 3.44 -18.85 -10.16
C PRO A 146 3.74 -18.25 -11.53
N GLY A 147 4.36 -19.05 -12.42
CA GLY A 147 4.79 -18.58 -13.76
C GLY A 147 3.65 -18.11 -14.68
N TRP A 148 2.40 -18.49 -14.41
CA TRP A 148 1.25 -17.96 -15.14
C TRP A 148 0.96 -16.49 -14.80
N ARG A 149 1.24 -16.04 -13.56
CA ARG A 149 1.15 -14.62 -13.18
C ARG A 149 2.17 -13.78 -13.95
N ASP A 150 3.41 -14.24 -14.05
CA ASP A 150 4.46 -13.55 -14.82
C ASP A 150 4.06 -13.37 -16.30
N ARG A 151 3.49 -14.41 -16.91
CA ARG A 151 2.98 -14.31 -18.29
C ARG A 151 1.83 -13.32 -18.42
N ALA A 152 0.87 -13.36 -17.51
CA ALA A 152 -0.24 -12.43 -17.51
C ALA A 152 0.25 -10.98 -17.35
N GLU A 153 1.15 -10.71 -16.41
CA GLU A 153 1.75 -9.37 -16.24
C GLU A 153 2.45 -8.89 -17.51
N ALA A 154 3.22 -9.76 -18.18
CA ALA A 154 3.88 -9.41 -19.45
C ALA A 154 2.89 -9.05 -20.59
N GLU A 155 1.75 -9.75 -20.68
CA GLU A 155 0.69 -9.43 -21.62
C GLU A 155 0.04 -8.06 -21.30
N LEU A 156 -0.24 -7.81 -20.02
CA LEU A 156 -0.84 -6.55 -19.57
C LEU A 156 0.08 -5.35 -19.84
N VAL A 157 1.38 -5.53 -19.60
CA VAL A 157 2.41 -4.52 -19.90
C VAL A 157 2.40 -4.11 -21.36
N ASN A 158 2.23 -5.07 -22.29
CA ASN A 158 2.18 -4.83 -23.72
C ASN A 158 0.85 -4.25 -24.20
N CYS A 159 -0.23 -4.36 -23.43
CA CYS A 159 -1.56 -3.92 -23.81
C CYS A 159 -2.01 -2.60 -23.15
N ALA A 160 -1.50 -2.29 -21.95
CA ALA A 160 -1.90 -1.08 -21.24
C ALA A 160 -1.50 0.18 -22.00
N ASP A 161 -2.41 1.15 -22.10
CA ASP A 161 -2.15 2.47 -22.68
C ASP A 161 -1.30 3.34 -21.76
N ALA A 162 -1.41 3.08 -20.45
CA ALA A 162 -0.52 3.65 -19.44
C ALA A 162 -0.33 2.70 -18.25
N ILE A 163 0.87 2.76 -17.67
CA ILE A 163 1.22 2.06 -16.45
C ILE A 163 1.57 3.11 -15.41
N CYS A 164 0.84 3.09 -14.28
CA CYS A 164 1.13 3.95 -13.15
C CYS A 164 2.09 3.25 -12.19
N VAL A 165 3.18 3.92 -11.86
CA VAL A 165 4.15 3.54 -10.83
C VAL A 165 4.19 4.61 -9.75
N SER A 166 4.58 4.23 -8.54
CA SER A 166 4.53 5.13 -7.38
C SER A 166 5.76 6.02 -7.24
N CYS A 167 6.90 5.62 -7.79
CA CYS A 167 8.18 6.33 -7.67
C CYS A 167 9.15 5.95 -8.79
N VAL A 168 10.27 6.65 -8.85
CA VAL A 168 11.34 6.42 -9.85
C VAL A 168 11.96 5.03 -9.69
N GLU A 169 12.12 4.55 -8.46
CA GLU A 169 12.68 3.22 -8.17
C GLU A 169 11.77 2.12 -8.70
N GLU A 170 10.44 2.27 -8.57
CA GLU A 170 9.48 1.33 -9.13
C GLU A 170 9.50 1.38 -10.68
N GLU A 171 9.61 2.56 -11.29
CA GLU A 171 9.80 2.69 -12.72
C GLU A 171 11.07 1.97 -13.21
N GLN A 172 12.20 2.14 -12.52
CA GLN A 172 13.45 1.48 -12.85
C GLN A 172 13.36 -0.04 -12.70
N GLN A 173 12.74 -0.54 -11.63
CA GLN A 173 12.48 -1.97 -11.43
C GLN A 173 11.58 -2.51 -12.53
N PHE A 174 10.51 -1.77 -12.86
CA PHE A 174 9.60 -2.13 -13.93
C PHE A 174 10.35 -2.30 -15.27
N ARG A 175 11.11 -1.29 -15.70
CA ARG A 175 11.88 -1.32 -16.95
C ARG A 175 12.93 -2.43 -16.98
N ARG A 176 13.59 -2.69 -15.85
CA ARG A 176 14.58 -3.77 -15.72
C ARG A 176 13.97 -5.15 -15.93
N HIS A 177 12.75 -5.39 -15.44
CA HIS A 177 12.12 -6.70 -15.46
C HIS A 177 11.22 -6.95 -16.66
N TYR A 178 10.52 -5.93 -17.14
CA TYR A 178 9.51 -6.04 -18.22
C TYR A 178 9.89 -5.28 -19.47
N GLY A 179 10.96 -4.48 -19.45
CA GLY A 179 11.36 -3.61 -20.55
C GLY A 179 10.50 -2.36 -20.67
N ASP A 180 10.59 -1.72 -21.85
CA ASP A 180 9.76 -0.55 -22.15
C ASP A 180 8.38 -1.00 -22.61
N PRO A 181 7.28 -0.56 -21.97
CA PRO A 181 5.93 -0.87 -22.41
C PRO A 181 5.60 -0.12 -23.72
N GLN A 182 4.58 -0.61 -24.45
CA GLN A 182 4.06 0.13 -25.62
C GLN A 182 3.33 1.41 -25.20
N GLY A 183 2.63 1.38 -24.05
CA GLY A 183 2.03 2.54 -23.42
C GLY A 183 3.04 3.40 -22.67
N GLN A 184 2.56 4.50 -22.11
CA GLN A 184 3.42 5.39 -21.30
C GLN A 184 3.52 4.92 -19.85
N ILE A 185 4.64 5.22 -19.20
CA ILE A 185 4.78 5.10 -17.74
C ILE A 185 4.51 6.49 -17.14
N GLU A 186 3.64 6.53 -16.14
CA GLU A 186 3.34 7.75 -15.37
C GLU A 186 3.65 7.53 -13.89
N ILE A 187 4.48 8.40 -13.30
CA ILE A 187 4.75 8.35 -11.86
C ILE A 187 3.61 9.05 -11.13
N VAL A 188 2.80 8.28 -10.40
CA VAL A 188 1.70 8.74 -9.59
C VAL A 188 1.97 8.33 -8.13
N ALA A 189 2.73 9.17 -7.43
CA ALA A 189 3.04 8.92 -6.03
C ALA A 189 1.76 8.94 -5.19
N PRO A 190 1.53 7.94 -4.32
CA PRO A 190 0.45 7.97 -3.33
C PRO A 190 0.53 9.19 -2.42
N GLY A 191 -0.59 9.56 -1.85
CA GLY A 191 -0.68 10.60 -0.82
C GLY A 191 -0.77 10.03 0.59
N VAL A 192 -0.85 10.92 1.55
CA VAL A 192 -1.24 10.64 2.93
C VAL A 192 -2.37 11.58 3.34
N GLU A 193 -3.29 11.11 4.20
CA GLU A 193 -4.39 11.93 4.73
C GLU A 193 -3.87 12.82 5.87
N HIS A 194 -3.48 14.05 5.54
CA HIS A 194 -2.87 14.99 6.50
C HIS A 194 -3.83 15.45 7.61
N ALA A 195 -5.14 15.28 7.44
CA ALA A 195 -6.11 15.52 8.51
C ALA A 195 -6.02 14.47 9.63
N LEU A 196 -5.56 13.25 9.31
CA LEU A 196 -5.36 12.16 10.27
C LEU A 196 -3.90 12.06 10.71
N PHE A 197 -2.98 12.08 9.75
CA PHE A 197 -1.55 11.92 9.95
C PHE A 197 -0.86 13.27 9.89
N GLY A 198 -0.53 13.81 11.04
CA GLY A 198 0.18 15.07 11.21
C GLY A 198 0.86 15.11 12.57
N PRO A 199 1.88 15.98 12.75
CA PRO A 199 2.52 16.18 14.06
C PRO A 199 1.48 16.51 15.13
N GLY A 200 1.72 16.03 16.36
CA GLY A 200 0.78 16.23 17.45
C GLY A 200 1.39 15.99 18.84
N ASP A 201 0.54 16.02 19.86
CA ASP A 201 0.97 15.80 21.24
C ASP A 201 1.33 14.32 21.48
N GLN A 202 2.63 14.04 21.59
CA GLN A 202 3.15 12.70 21.85
C GLN A 202 2.69 12.18 23.23
N ARG A 203 2.62 13.05 24.26
CA ARG A 203 2.19 12.63 25.61
C ARG A 203 0.73 12.22 25.61
N GLY A 204 -0.13 13.01 24.99
CA GLY A 204 -1.55 12.66 24.83
C GLY A 204 -1.73 11.39 24.01
N ALA A 205 -0.97 11.19 22.95
CA ALA A 205 -1.00 9.98 22.14
C ALA A 205 -0.58 8.74 22.94
N ARG A 206 0.51 8.83 23.72
CA ARG A 206 0.96 7.74 24.62
C ARG A 206 -0.07 7.40 25.69
N ALA A 207 -0.67 8.41 26.30
CA ALA A 207 -1.75 8.20 27.27
C ALA A 207 -2.94 7.47 26.65
N ALA A 208 -3.33 7.84 25.43
CA ALA A 208 -4.45 7.25 24.70
C ALA A 208 -4.24 5.76 24.37
N ILE A 209 -2.99 5.33 24.12
CA ILE A 209 -2.66 3.92 23.80
C ILE A 209 -2.06 3.15 24.97
N GLY A 210 -1.94 3.76 26.14
CA GLY A 210 -1.42 3.13 27.36
C GLY A 210 0.07 2.79 27.31
N VAL A 211 0.90 3.71 26.76
CA VAL A 211 2.37 3.62 26.73
C VAL A 211 2.94 4.64 27.72
N PRO A 212 3.92 4.27 28.58
CA PRO A 212 4.58 5.20 29.50
C PRO A 212 5.26 6.37 28.77
N HIS A 213 5.30 7.55 29.42
CA HIS A 213 5.81 8.76 28.76
C HIS A 213 7.34 8.81 28.62
N ASP A 214 8.04 8.12 29.49
CA ASP A 214 9.50 8.14 29.66
C ASP A 214 10.21 6.91 29.06
N VAL A 215 9.46 6.06 28.38
CA VAL A 215 9.97 4.84 27.74
C VAL A 215 10.16 5.07 26.25
N PRO A 216 11.35 4.82 25.67
CA PRO A 216 11.54 4.86 24.23
C PRO A 216 10.62 3.85 23.53
N MET A 217 9.82 4.33 22.57
CA MET A 217 8.86 3.52 21.84
C MET A 217 9.25 3.37 20.38
N LEU A 218 9.56 2.14 19.98
CA LEU A 218 9.67 1.74 18.58
C LEU A 218 8.30 1.29 18.08
N LEU A 219 7.98 1.59 16.84
CA LEU A 219 6.73 1.19 16.22
C LEU A 219 6.98 0.43 14.92
N PHE A 220 6.37 -0.75 14.80
CA PHE A 220 6.20 -1.48 13.56
C PHE A 220 4.72 -1.49 13.19
N VAL A 221 4.39 -1.12 11.95
CA VAL A 221 3.03 -1.18 11.41
C VAL A 221 3.01 -2.01 10.15
N GLY A 222 2.13 -2.99 10.07
CA GLY A 222 1.98 -3.79 8.86
C GLY A 222 1.47 -5.20 9.13
N ARG A 223 1.08 -5.87 8.07
CA ARG A 223 0.70 -7.29 8.15
C ARG A 223 1.87 -8.11 8.67
N ILE A 224 1.60 -9.06 9.55
CA ILE A 224 2.61 -9.97 10.10
C ILE A 224 2.91 -11.03 9.03
N GLN A 225 3.96 -10.81 8.27
CA GLN A 225 4.43 -11.67 7.18
C GLN A 225 5.94 -11.48 6.95
N PRO A 226 6.66 -12.50 6.47
CA PRO A 226 8.11 -12.45 6.29
C PRO A 226 8.58 -11.29 5.40
N LEU A 227 7.75 -10.90 4.41
CA LEU A 227 8.04 -9.79 3.50
C LEU A 227 8.18 -8.46 4.22
N LYS A 228 7.40 -8.23 5.30
CA LYS A 228 7.42 -6.98 6.09
C LYS A 228 8.49 -6.99 7.19
N GLY A 229 8.98 -8.15 7.60
CA GLY A 229 10.12 -8.31 8.50
C GLY A 229 9.90 -7.95 9.96
N PRO A 230 8.77 -8.33 10.59
CA PRO A 230 8.58 -8.11 12.02
C PRO A 230 9.67 -8.76 12.86
N ASP A 231 10.24 -9.88 12.40
CA ASP A 231 11.38 -10.56 13.01
C ASP A 231 12.64 -9.68 13.09
N VAL A 232 12.90 -8.88 12.07
CA VAL A 232 14.02 -7.94 12.07
C VAL A 232 13.81 -6.82 13.09
N ALA A 233 12.59 -6.29 13.21
CA ALA A 233 12.26 -5.28 14.21
C ALA A 233 12.43 -5.81 15.64
N ILE A 234 11.98 -7.06 15.92
CA ILE A 234 12.15 -7.72 17.23
C ILE A 234 13.63 -7.94 17.54
N ARG A 235 14.40 -8.46 16.58
CA ARG A 235 15.84 -8.67 16.75
C ARG A 235 16.62 -7.35 16.87
N ALA A 236 16.17 -6.27 16.23
CA ALA A 236 16.76 -4.95 16.39
C ALA A 236 16.52 -4.41 17.81
N LEU A 237 15.31 -4.58 18.36
CA LEU A 237 15.04 -4.27 19.77
C LEU A 237 15.93 -5.08 20.74
N HIS A 238 16.16 -6.37 20.45
CA HIS A 238 17.04 -7.21 21.25
C HIS A 238 18.50 -6.75 21.18
N ALA A 239 18.95 -6.32 20.00
CA ALA A 239 20.33 -5.84 19.78
C ALA A 239 20.56 -4.41 20.31
N LEU A 240 19.48 -3.66 20.55
CA LEU A 240 19.56 -2.30 21.07
C LEU A 240 19.95 -2.30 22.56
N ASP A 241 21.03 -1.60 22.90
CA ASP A 241 21.51 -1.47 24.29
C ASP A 241 20.68 -0.46 25.10
N ARG A 242 19.36 -0.66 25.09
CA ARG A 242 18.35 0.14 25.78
C ARG A 242 17.30 -0.81 26.36
N PRO A 243 17.54 -1.31 27.60
CA PRO A 243 16.62 -2.28 28.23
C PRO A 243 15.24 -1.67 28.54
N ASP A 244 15.15 -0.35 28.63
CA ASP A 244 13.93 0.44 28.80
C ASP A 244 13.09 0.58 27.52
N ALA A 245 13.67 0.38 26.31
CA ALA A 245 12.95 0.54 25.05
C ALA A 245 11.90 -0.55 24.82
N GLN A 246 10.76 -0.16 24.27
CA GLN A 246 9.65 -1.05 23.91
C GLN A 246 9.37 -1.02 22.41
N LEU A 247 8.91 -2.14 21.87
CA LEU A 247 8.43 -2.26 20.49
C LEU A 247 6.93 -2.54 20.49
N VAL A 248 6.16 -1.70 19.82
CA VAL A 248 4.75 -1.93 19.55
C VAL A 248 4.62 -2.40 18.10
N ILE A 249 4.00 -3.57 17.90
CA ILE A 249 3.72 -4.17 16.60
C ILE A 249 2.21 -4.07 16.36
N VAL A 250 1.80 -3.24 15.38
CA VAL A 250 0.40 -3.06 15.01
C VAL A 250 0.14 -3.77 13.70
N GLY A 251 -0.64 -4.84 13.73
CA GLY A 251 -0.98 -5.61 12.54
C GLY A 251 -1.58 -6.98 12.85
N GLY A 252 -1.93 -7.70 11.81
CA GLY A 252 -2.54 -9.02 11.91
C GLY A 252 -1.95 -10.03 10.92
N ALA A 253 -2.41 -11.27 11.04
CA ALA A 253 -2.07 -12.36 10.14
C ALA A 253 -2.42 -12.03 8.69
N SER A 254 -1.66 -12.54 7.74
CA SER A 254 -1.85 -12.29 6.32
C SER A 254 -1.52 -13.51 5.47
N GLY A 255 -2.41 -13.82 4.52
CA GLY A 255 -2.28 -14.96 3.62
C GLY A 255 -2.54 -16.31 4.30
N SER A 256 -2.35 -17.40 3.55
CA SER A 256 -2.55 -18.77 4.02
C SER A 256 -1.59 -19.23 5.12
N GLU A 257 -0.42 -18.59 5.20
CA GLU A 257 0.62 -18.87 6.21
C GLU A 257 0.63 -17.85 7.38
N GLY A 258 -0.35 -16.94 7.38
CA GLY A 258 -0.35 -15.80 8.31
C GLY A 258 -0.38 -16.19 9.78
N ASP A 259 -1.16 -17.22 10.15
CA ASP A 259 -1.23 -17.67 11.54
C ASP A 259 0.09 -18.31 11.97
N GLY A 260 0.75 -19.07 11.11
CA GLY A 260 2.07 -19.64 11.38
C GLY A 260 3.16 -18.58 11.55
N GLU A 261 3.10 -17.49 10.78
CA GLU A 261 4.04 -16.38 10.95
C GLU A 261 3.80 -15.61 12.25
N VAL A 262 2.55 -15.42 12.66
CA VAL A 262 2.21 -14.84 13.97
C VAL A 262 2.78 -15.69 15.09
N GLU A 263 2.57 -17.00 15.06
CA GLU A 263 3.16 -17.91 16.04
C GLU A 263 4.69 -17.81 16.06
N ARG A 264 5.32 -17.79 14.89
CA ARG A 264 6.78 -17.69 14.76
C ARG A 264 7.35 -16.41 15.39
N VAL A 265 6.69 -15.26 15.21
CA VAL A 265 7.16 -14.01 15.84
C VAL A 265 6.91 -13.98 17.34
N HIS A 266 5.84 -14.60 17.84
CA HIS A 266 5.63 -14.77 19.27
C HIS A 266 6.71 -15.66 19.89
N GLN A 267 7.02 -16.82 19.29
CA GLN A 267 8.11 -17.70 19.71
C GLN A 267 9.46 -16.96 19.73
N LEU A 268 9.72 -16.10 18.74
CA LEU A 268 10.94 -15.29 18.72
C LEU A 268 11.03 -14.32 19.89
N VAL A 269 9.91 -13.71 20.31
CA VAL A 269 9.85 -12.85 21.52
C VAL A 269 10.18 -13.67 22.76
N ASP A 270 9.64 -14.88 22.87
CA ASP A 270 9.89 -15.80 23.97
C ASP A 270 11.37 -16.23 24.04
N GLU A 271 11.92 -16.67 22.92
CA GLU A 271 13.32 -17.09 22.80
C GLU A 271 14.32 -15.98 23.17
N LEU A 272 13.98 -14.72 22.86
CA LEU A 272 14.82 -13.56 23.16
C LEU A 272 14.54 -12.93 24.53
N GLY A 273 13.55 -13.44 25.29
CA GLY A 273 13.18 -12.92 26.59
C GLY A 273 12.63 -11.49 26.58
N LEU A 274 11.84 -11.15 25.54
CA LEU A 274 11.35 -9.80 25.30
C LEU A 274 9.87 -9.59 25.65
N HIS A 275 9.25 -10.48 26.44
CA HIS A 275 7.81 -10.45 26.78
C HIS A 275 7.32 -9.09 27.31
N ASP A 276 8.09 -8.45 28.16
CA ASP A 276 7.73 -7.17 28.78
C ASP A 276 8.07 -5.95 27.88
N ARG A 277 8.72 -6.20 26.74
CA ARG A 277 9.23 -5.16 25.84
C ARG A 277 8.58 -5.15 24.46
N VAL A 278 7.84 -6.21 24.09
CA VAL A 278 7.12 -6.30 22.82
C VAL A 278 5.64 -6.39 23.07
N ARG A 279 4.88 -5.47 22.48
CA ARG A 279 3.42 -5.44 22.55
C ARG A 279 2.81 -5.65 21.17
N PHE A 280 2.01 -6.69 21.01
CA PHE A 280 1.21 -6.93 19.80
C PHE A 280 -0.15 -6.25 19.92
N VAL A 281 -0.54 -5.57 18.86
CA VAL A 281 -1.80 -4.84 18.76
C VAL A 281 -2.48 -5.26 17.42
N PRO A 282 -3.77 -5.64 17.45
CA PRO A 282 -4.48 -5.96 16.22
C PRO A 282 -4.54 -4.75 15.27
N PRO A 283 -4.86 -4.96 13.99
CA PRO A 283 -5.03 -3.87 13.02
C PRO A 283 -5.94 -2.76 13.54
N GLN A 284 -5.51 -1.51 13.37
CA GLN A 284 -6.24 -0.34 13.86
C GLN A 284 -6.79 0.49 12.70
N PRO A 285 -7.98 1.11 12.84
CA PRO A 285 -8.46 2.13 11.91
C PRO A 285 -7.47 3.31 11.85
N HIS A 286 -7.38 4.00 10.70
CA HIS A 286 -6.41 5.07 10.48
C HIS A 286 -6.47 6.18 11.54
N HIS A 287 -7.67 6.56 12.01
CA HIS A 287 -7.82 7.60 13.03
C HIS A 287 -7.25 7.17 14.41
N ILE A 288 -7.24 5.87 14.72
CA ILE A 288 -6.58 5.32 15.91
C ILE A 288 -5.10 5.10 15.64
N LEU A 289 -4.75 4.57 14.45
CA LEU A 289 -3.38 4.29 14.04
C LEU A 289 -2.49 5.54 14.09
N SER A 290 -3.04 6.72 13.76
CA SER A 290 -2.33 7.98 13.86
C SER A 290 -1.83 8.30 15.28
N SER A 291 -2.52 7.81 16.33
CA SER A 291 -2.05 7.94 17.70
C SER A 291 -0.84 7.05 17.98
N TYR A 292 -0.76 5.86 17.39
CA TYR A 292 0.43 5.00 17.50
C TYR A 292 1.66 5.65 16.85
N TYR A 293 1.49 6.26 15.68
CA TYR A 293 2.58 7.01 15.05
C TYR A 293 3.04 8.16 15.94
N ARG A 294 2.14 9.03 16.40
CA ARG A 294 2.49 10.18 17.25
C ARG A 294 3.12 9.77 18.58
N ALA A 295 2.80 8.58 19.11
CA ALA A 295 3.37 8.04 20.32
C ALA A 295 4.81 7.54 20.17
N ALA A 296 5.20 7.15 18.97
CA ALA A 296 6.50 6.56 18.66
C ALA A 296 7.64 7.60 18.72
N ASP A 297 8.86 7.13 19.01
CA ASP A 297 10.10 7.88 18.82
C ASP A 297 10.73 7.52 17.46
N VAL A 298 10.58 6.26 17.02
CA VAL A 298 11.09 5.75 15.74
C VAL A 298 10.12 4.74 15.17
N VAL A 299 9.87 4.83 13.86
CA VAL A 299 9.14 3.78 13.10
C VAL A 299 10.14 2.91 12.36
N VAL A 300 9.99 1.58 12.49
CA VAL A 300 10.88 0.58 11.91
C VAL A 300 10.18 -0.11 10.74
N VAL A 301 10.76 -0.01 9.52
CA VAL A 301 10.19 -0.57 8.28
C VAL A 301 11.21 -1.50 7.61
N PRO A 302 11.42 -2.72 8.13
CA PRO A 302 12.46 -3.62 7.66
C PRO A 302 12.01 -4.55 6.53
N SER A 303 11.19 -4.03 5.62
CA SER A 303 10.62 -4.77 4.50
C SER A 303 11.71 -5.34 3.57
N ARG A 304 11.45 -6.53 2.98
CA ARG A 304 12.29 -7.12 1.91
C ARG A 304 12.04 -6.46 0.57
N SER A 305 10.81 -6.04 0.35
CA SER A 305 10.37 -5.34 -0.85
C SER A 305 9.25 -4.38 -0.49
N GLU A 306 9.26 -3.19 -1.08
CA GLU A 306 8.25 -2.15 -0.88
C GLU A 306 8.10 -1.34 -2.15
N SER A 307 6.90 -1.34 -2.74
CA SER A 307 6.67 -0.56 -3.97
C SER A 307 6.74 0.94 -3.70
N PHE A 308 6.14 1.39 -2.59
CA PHE A 308 6.15 2.80 -2.18
C PHE A 308 6.53 2.97 -0.70
N GLY A 309 5.71 2.43 0.24
CA GLY A 309 5.95 2.55 1.67
C GLY A 309 5.00 3.52 2.37
N LEU A 310 3.67 3.30 2.26
CA LEU A 310 2.67 4.14 2.94
C LEU A 310 2.93 4.28 4.43
N VAL A 311 3.37 3.22 5.11
CA VAL A 311 3.73 3.25 6.54
C VAL A 311 4.84 4.26 6.83
N ALA A 312 5.87 4.30 5.98
CA ALA A 312 6.95 5.28 6.12
C ALA A 312 6.45 6.72 5.85
N LEU A 313 5.54 6.89 4.88
CA LEU A 313 4.94 8.19 4.59
C LEU A 313 4.02 8.66 5.72
N GLU A 314 3.20 7.78 6.30
CA GLU A 314 2.33 8.07 7.44
C GLU A 314 3.14 8.47 8.68
N ALA A 315 4.24 7.74 8.96
CA ALA A 315 5.19 8.07 10.01
C ALA A 315 5.80 9.46 9.79
N ALA A 316 6.33 9.71 8.60
CA ALA A 316 6.92 10.99 8.22
C ALA A 316 5.90 12.14 8.34
N ALA A 317 4.64 11.93 7.92
CA ALA A 317 3.57 12.91 8.07
C ALA A 317 3.29 13.25 9.54
N CYS A 318 3.42 12.28 10.44
CA CYS A 318 3.33 12.51 11.88
C CYS A 318 4.61 13.13 12.48
N GLY A 319 5.64 13.37 11.68
CA GLY A 319 6.93 13.90 12.13
C GLY A 319 7.77 12.85 12.88
N ILE A 320 7.60 11.57 12.59
CA ILE A 320 8.35 10.51 13.25
C ILE A 320 9.45 9.99 12.32
N PRO A 321 10.73 10.01 12.77
CA PRO A 321 11.85 9.48 12.00
C PRO A 321 11.66 8.00 11.67
N VAL A 322 12.08 7.59 10.48
CA VAL A 322 11.93 6.21 9.99
C VAL A 322 13.29 5.54 9.85
N VAL A 323 13.43 4.33 10.40
CA VAL A 323 14.54 3.44 10.10
C VAL A 323 14.01 2.33 9.19
N ALA A 324 14.43 2.33 7.93
CA ALA A 324 13.88 1.47 6.89
C ALA A 324 14.95 0.70 6.12
N SER A 325 14.57 -0.43 5.53
CA SER A 325 15.38 -1.09 4.51
C SER A 325 15.56 -0.18 3.29
N ALA A 326 16.75 -0.17 2.69
CA ALA A 326 17.03 0.56 1.45
C ALA A 326 16.47 -0.19 0.22
N VAL A 327 15.15 -0.35 0.13
CA VAL A 327 14.47 -1.09 -0.94
C VAL A 327 13.31 -0.31 -1.54
N GLY A 328 13.16 -0.41 -2.85
CA GLY A 328 12.03 0.16 -3.61
C GLY A 328 11.73 1.61 -3.22
N GLY A 329 10.45 1.94 -3.05
CA GLY A 329 9.97 3.28 -2.74
C GLY A 329 10.42 3.86 -1.40
N LEU A 330 10.91 3.04 -0.47
CA LEU A 330 11.49 3.55 0.78
C LEU A 330 12.72 4.43 0.52
N GLN A 331 13.46 4.19 -0.56
CA GLN A 331 14.61 4.99 -0.96
C GLN A 331 14.18 6.39 -1.46
N SER A 332 12.97 6.51 -2.02
CA SER A 332 12.38 7.80 -2.40
C SER A 332 11.80 8.57 -1.20
N LEU A 333 11.33 7.86 -0.17
CA LEU A 333 10.63 8.48 0.96
C LEU A 333 11.55 8.90 2.09
N VAL A 334 12.62 8.13 2.35
CA VAL A 334 13.54 8.39 3.47
C VAL A 334 14.84 8.99 2.94
N ASP A 335 15.10 10.24 3.29
CA ASP A 335 16.39 10.90 3.05
C ASP A 335 17.34 10.48 4.17
N HIS A 336 18.35 9.64 3.82
CA HIS A 336 19.28 9.06 4.78
C HIS A 336 20.08 10.12 5.55
N GLY A 337 19.91 10.15 6.86
CA GLY A 337 20.54 11.12 7.77
C GLY A 337 19.77 12.43 7.95
N GLU A 338 18.67 12.67 7.19
CA GLU A 338 17.84 13.87 7.27
C GLU A 338 16.44 13.60 7.82
N THR A 339 15.74 12.60 7.27
CA THR A 339 14.38 12.23 7.72
C THR A 339 14.34 10.88 8.43
N GLY A 340 15.47 10.19 8.50
CA GLY A 340 15.62 8.87 9.08
C GLY A 340 16.86 8.16 8.55
N TYR A 341 16.90 6.85 8.63
CA TYR A 341 18.00 6.05 8.16
C TYR A 341 17.56 4.93 7.23
N LEU A 342 18.30 4.74 6.12
CA LEU A 342 18.18 3.59 5.23
C LEU A 342 19.26 2.56 5.57
N VAL A 343 18.85 1.31 5.77
CA VAL A 343 19.72 0.17 6.05
C VAL A 343 19.78 -0.72 4.80
N VAL A 344 20.97 -0.88 4.22
CA VAL A 344 21.16 -1.55 2.93
C VAL A 344 20.91 -3.05 3.00
N ASP A 345 21.30 -3.67 4.10
CA ASP A 345 21.01 -5.07 4.43
C ASP A 345 19.98 -5.16 5.56
N ARG A 346 19.42 -6.34 5.74
CA ARG A 346 18.43 -6.56 6.80
C ARG A 346 19.08 -7.05 8.11
N ASP A 347 20.34 -6.65 8.38
CA ASP A 347 21.02 -6.96 9.64
C ASP A 347 20.33 -6.20 10.81
N PRO A 348 19.74 -6.92 11.77
CA PRO A 348 19.09 -6.30 12.93
C PRO A 348 20.01 -5.39 13.75
N ARG A 349 21.31 -5.65 13.77
CA ARG A 349 22.30 -4.82 14.49
C ARG A 349 22.43 -3.44 13.86
N ARG A 350 22.42 -3.36 12.52
CA ARG A 350 22.45 -2.07 11.82
C ARG A 350 21.18 -1.27 12.00
N PHE A 351 20.03 -1.96 12.10
CA PHE A 351 18.78 -1.30 12.50
C PHE A 351 18.90 -0.76 13.93
N ALA A 352 19.43 -1.55 14.87
CA ALA A 352 19.64 -1.12 16.26
C ALA A 352 20.58 0.09 16.33
N ASP A 353 21.71 0.08 15.61
CA ASP A 353 22.66 1.20 15.55
C ASP A 353 21.99 2.49 15.03
N ALA A 354 21.16 2.38 13.98
CA ALA A 354 20.44 3.51 13.41
C ALA A 354 19.38 4.06 14.38
N ILE A 355 18.65 3.17 15.07
CA ILE A 355 17.67 3.51 16.09
C ILE A 355 18.37 4.21 17.27
N ALA A 356 19.49 3.66 17.77
CA ALA A 356 20.24 4.23 18.87
C ALA A 356 20.67 5.68 18.58
N ARG A 357 21.17 5.96 17.38
CA ARG A 357 21.55 7.33 16.98
C ARG A 357 20.42 8.34 17.12
N ILE A 358 19.18 7.93 16.81
CA ILE A 358 18.00 8.82 16.95
C ILE A 358 17.64 8.98 18.43
N LEU A 359 17.62 7.88 19.19
CA LEU A 359 17.22 7.90 20.59
C LEU A 359 18.21 8.60 21.51
N ASP A 360 19.52 8.56 21.17
CA ASP A 360 20.60 9.11 22.01
C ASP A 360 20.88 10.61 21.71
N ASP A 361 20.35 11.15 20.60
CA ASP A 361 20.52 12.56 20.22
C ASP A 361 19.15 13.26 20.02
N PRO A 362 18.62 13.90 21.06
CA PRO A 362 17.33 14.60 20.98
C PRO A 362 17.30 15.74 19.96
N LEU A 363 18.45 16.38 19.67
CA LEU A 363 18.52 17.45 18.68
C LEU A 363 18.41 16.88 17.28
N LEU A 364 19.08 15.78 17.00
CA LEU A 364 18.97 15.04 15.76
C LEU A 364 17.53 14.54 15.56
N ALA A 365 16.92 13.91 16.57
CA ALA A 365 15.55 13.45 16.53
C ALA A 365 14.56 14.58 16.19
N ALA A 366 14.70 15.73 16.85
CA ALA A 366 13.87 16.92 16.59
C ALA A 366 14.07 17.47 15.17
N SER A 367 15.32 17.52 14.67
CA SER A 367 15.62 17.95 13.31
C SER A 367 15.00 17.00 12.28
N MET A 368 15.15 15.67 12.49
CA MET A 368 14.55 14.65 11.62
C MET A 368 13.02 14.73 11.65
N SER A 369 12.42 14.99 12.80
CA SER A 369 10.96 15.14 12.93
C SER A 369 10.43 16.27 12.03
N VAL A 370 11.05 17.42 12.06
CA VAL A 370 10.66 18.58 11.23
C VAL A 370 10.85 18.26 9.74
N ALA A 371 12.02 17.74 9.36
CA ALA A 371 12.33 17.40 7.99
C ALA A 371 11.37 16.32 7.43
N SER A 372 11.03 15.31 8.24
CA SER A 372 10.08 14.26 7.87
C SER A 372 8.70 14.82 7.55
N ALA A 373 8.16 15.68 8.44
CA ALA A 373 6.85 16.29 8.25
C ALA A 373 6.84 17.22 7.02
N GLU A 374 7.90 17.99 6.81
CA GLU A 374 8.04 18.86 5.63
C GLU A 374 8.09 18.04 4.34
N ARG A 375 8.88 16.95 4.31
CA ARG A 375 8.93 16.06 3.14
C ARG A 375 7.58 15.43 2.84
N ALA A 376 6.90 14.89 3.86
CA ALA A 376 5.60 14.23 3.71
C ALA A 376 4.51 15.20 3.23
N SER A 377 4.59 16.50 3.53
CA SER A 377 3.61 17.50 3.11
C SER A 377 3.44 17.60 1.58
N ARG A 378 4.43 17.13 0.82
CA ARG A 378 4.41 17.12 -0.66
C ARG A 378 3.59 15.97 -1.23
N TYR A 379 3.26 14.97 -0.43
CA TYR A 379 2.52 13.78 -0.83
C TYR A 379 1.06 13.91 -0.43
N THR A 380 0.21 14.33 -1.37
CA THR A 380 -1.23 14.47 -1.15
C THR A 380 -2.02 13.65 -2.15
N TRP A 381 -3.14 13.09 -1.72
CA TRP A 381 -4.06 12.37 -2.61
C TRP A 381 -4.63 13.27 -3.70
N GLY A 382 -4.86 14.55 -3.41
CA GLY A 382 -5.30 15.53 -4.39
C GLY A 382 -4.30 15.74 -5.53
N PHE A 383 -2.99 15.73 -5.24
CA PHE A 383 -1.95 15.82 -6.27
C PHE A 383 -1.91 14.55 -7.14
N ALA A 384 -1.99 13.37 -6.51
CA ALA A 384 -2.07 12.09 -7.22
C ALA A 384 -3.30 12.03 -8.15
N ALA A 385 -4.47 12.44 -7.64
CA ALA A 385 -5.71 12.50 -8.42
C ALA A 385 -5.62 13.50 -9.58
N ALA A 386 -4.98 14.65 -9.40
CA ALA A 386 -4.78 15.62 -10.47
C ALA A 386 -3.90 15.06 -11.61
N ARG A 387 -2.85 14.29 -11.28
CA ARG A 387 -2.02 13.60 -12.27
C ARG A 387 -2.81 12.55 -13.04
N LEU A 388 -3.58 11.70 -12.33
CA LEU A 388 -4.44 10.70 -12.97
C LEU A 388 -5.50 11.32 -13.87
N ARG A 389 -6.15 12.40 -13.43
CA ARG A 389 -7.12 13.12 -14.27
C ARG A 389 -6.51 13.62 -15.57
N ARG A 390 -5.30 14.18 -15.50
CA ARG A 390 -4.55 14.59 -16.69
C ARG A 390 -4.26 13.40 -17.59
N LEU A 391 -3.71 12.33 -17.04
CA LEU A 391 -3.42 11.09 -17.77
C LEU A 391 -4.67 10.56 -18.50
N TYR A 392 -5.78 10.42 -17.79
CA TYR A 392 -7.03 9.93 -18.38
C TYR A 392 -7.55 10.87 -19.50
N SER A 393 -7.45 12.19 -19.28
CA SER A 393 -7.85 13.17 -20.30
C SER A 393 -7.00 13.08 -21.55
N ASP A 394 -5.69 12.89 -21.40
CA ASP A 394 -4.75 12.76 -22.53
C ASP A 394 -5.04 11.47 -23.32
N LEU A 395 -5.31 10.35 -22.65
CA LEU A 395 -5.63 9.08 -23.28
C LEU A 395 -6.96 9.13 -24.05
N THR A 396 -8.02 9.69 -23.44
CA THR A 396 -9.34 9.80 -24.08
C THR A 396 -9.34 10.78 -25.25
N SER A 397 -8.51 11.84 -25.21
CA SER A 397 -8.40 12.80 -26.30
C SER A 397 -7.67 12.21 -27.53
N ARG A 398 -6.70 11.31 -27.33
CA ARG A 398 -6.01 10.62 -28.43
C ARG A 398 -6.92 9.67 -29.19
N GLN A 399 -7.84 9.01 -28.51
CA GLN A 399 -8.84 8.14 -29.12
C GLN A 399 -9.77 8.90 -30.09
N LEU A 400 -10.17 10.13 -29.72
CA LEU A 400 -11.00 10.98 -30.57
C LEU A 400 -10.32 11.41 -31.88
N VAL A 401 -8.99 11.47 -31.90
CA VAL A 401 -8.21 11.86 -33.09
C VAL A 401 -7.94 10.67 -34.03
N LEU A 402 -7.90 9.45 -33.51
CA LEU A 402 -7.65 8.23 -34.26
C LEU A 402 -8.94 7.59 -34.83
N GLY A 403 -10.11 8.08 -34.42
CA GLY A 403 -11.46 7.59 -34.83
C GLY A 403 -12.13 8.40 -35.93
N GLU A 404 -11.41 9.33 -36.64
CA GLU A 404 -11.89 10.06 -37.82
C GLU A 404 -11.44 9.41 -39.14
#